data_d428ccee60d13f2c14dffc88e16dd93a
#
_entry.id   d428ccee60d13f2c14dffc88e16dd93a
#
_cell.length_a   1.000
_cell.length_b   1.000
_cell.length_c   1.000
_cell.angle_alpha   90.00
_cell.angle_beta   90.00
_cell.angle_gamma   90.00
#
_symmetry.space_group_name_H-M   'P 1'
#
loop_
_entity.id
_entity.type
_entity.pdbx_description
1 polymer ?
#
loop_
_entity_poly.entity_id
_entity_poly.type
_entity_poly.pdbx_seq_one_letter_code
_entity_poly.pdbx_strand_id
1 'polypeptide(L)'
;MKKSIFITLLMIFICQSSIYAKNAEVAQKEAKYTIEQLFKEFSKEKNVTRVKLGGFAMSFADTKGVSGVEVYSFDECADNVKNNINTAIKNLDDSSYDTLVSTNEKGERTKVLVKIEKDFIKEIVVLTGGDDPALIKIKGKIKPEDVKKVVEYNQ
;
A
#
# COMPACT_ATOMS: atom_id res chain seq x y z
N MET A 1 -10.74 11.50 -62.16
CA MET A 1 -9.65 10.98 -61.28
C MET A 1 -9.39 11.81 -60.01
N LYS A 2 -9.62 13.11 -60.02
CA LYS A 2 -9.36 13.95 -58.82
C LYS A 2 -10.36 13.78 -57.66
N LYS A 3 -11.58 13.33 -57.90
CA LYS A 3 -12.62 13.14 -56.86
C LYS A 3 -12.42 11.84 -56.03
N SER A 4 -11.80 10.80 -56.62
CA SER A 4 -11.59 9.52 -55.93
C SER A 4 -10.48 9.59 -54.88
N ILE A 5 -9.45 10.38 -55.12
CA ILE A 5 -8.32 10.56 -54.18
C ILE A 5 -8.76 11.32 -52.92
N PHE A 6 -9.69 12.28 -53.09
CA PHE A 6 -10.20 13.08 -51.97
C PHE A 6 -11.06 12.25 -50.98
N ILE A 7 -11.84 11.30 -51.51
CA ILE A 7 -12.68 10.40 -50.69
C ILE A 7 -11.80 9.42 -49.94
N THR A 8 -10.73 8.90 -50.55
CA THR A 8 -9.79 7.98 -49.91
C THR A 8 -9.00 8.67 -48.80
N LEU A 9 -8.62 9.94 -48.97
CA LEU A 9 -7.91 10.72 -47.96
C LEU A 9 -8.83 11.06 -46.76
N LEU A 10 -10.10 11.31 -47.03
CA LEU A 10 -11.10 11.57 -45.97
C LEU A 10 -11.41 10.34 -45.11
N MET A 11 -11.44 9.14 -45.74
CA MET A 11 -11.64 7.88 -45.02
C MET A 11 -10.48 7.52 -44.09
N ILE A 12 -9.25 7.85 -44.47
CA ILE A 12 -8.06 7.61 -43.62
C ILE A 12 -8.09 8.53 -42.40
N PHE A 13 -8.61 9.76 -42.53
CA PHE A 13 -8.69 10.70 -41.41
C PHE A 13 -9.75 10.33 -40.38
N ILE A 14 -10.85 9.70 -40.81
CA ILE A 14 -11.90 9.23 -39.89
C ILE A 14 -11.47 7.99 -39.09
N CYS A 15 -10.63 7.12 -39.66
CA CYS A 15 -10.10 5.97 -38.93
C CYS A 15 -9.09 6.34 -37.82
N GLN A 16 -8.37 7.45 -37.96
CA GLN A 16 -7.40 7.88 -36.94
C GLN A 16 -8.07 8.50 -35.71
N SER A 17 -9.22 9.16 -35.86
CA SER A 17 -9.95 9.71 -34.72
C SER A 17 -10.57 8.66 -33.82
N SER A 18 -10.90 7.47 -34.34
CA SER A 18 -11.48 6.38 -33.57
C SER A 18 -10.45 5.64 -32.68
N ILE A 19 -9.17 5.72 -33.02
CA ILE A 19 -8.08 5.12 -32.22
C ILE A 19 -7.69 6.03 -31.05
N TYR A 20 -7.74 7.34 -31.23
CA TYR A 20 -7.48 8.30 -30.14
C TYR A 20 -8.60 8.35 -29.11
N ALA A 21 -9.85 8.14 -29.49
CA ALA A 21 -10.99 8.11 -28.56
C ALA A 21 -10.98 6.84 -27.66
N LYS A 22 -10.46 5.71 -28.15
CA LYS A 22 -10.34 4.49 -27.33
C LYS A 22 -9.20 4.52 -26.32
N ASN A 23 -8.17 5.32 -26.56
CA ASN A 23 -7.04 5.48 -25.62
C ASN A 23 -7.30 6.54 -24.55
N ALA A 24 -8.31 7.40 -24.69
CA ALA A 24 -8.67 8.40 -23.69
C ALA A 24 -9.63 7.88 -22.62
N GLU A 25 -10.23 6.68 -22.81
CA GLU A 25 -11.22 6.12 -21.89
C GLU A 25 -10.68 4.92 -21.06
N VAL A 26 -9.39 4.65 -21.15
CA VAL A 26 -8.68 3.96 -20.08
C VAL A 26 -8.22 5.05 -19.09
N ALA A 27 -9.19 5.77 -18.52
CA ALA A 27 -9.00 6.32 -17.18
C ALA A 27 -8.58 5.11 -16.34
N GLN A 28 -7.29 5.07 -15.97
CA GLN A 28 -6.75 4.09 -15.05
C GLN A 28 -7.67 4.13 -13.83
N LYS A 29 -8.56 3.15 -13.73
CA LYS A 29 -9.25 2.87 -12.49
C LYS A 29 -8.11 2.52 -11.56
N GLU A 30 -7.67 3.50 -10.76
CA GLU A 30 -6.56 3.33 -9.84
C GLU A 30 -6.88 2.08 -9.04
N ALA A 31 -6.03 1.06 -9.19
CA ALA A 31 -6.28 -0.23 -8.55
C ALA A 31 -6.31 0.01 -7.04
N LYS A 32 -7.45 -0.26 -6.42
CA LYS A 32 -7.58 -0.21 -4.97
C LYS A 32 -6.87 -1.41 -4.38
N TYR A 33 -6.04 -1.17 -3.39
CA TYR A 33 -5.32 -2.22 -2.67
C TYR A 33 -5.96 -2.51 -1.33
N THR A 34 -6.04 -3.78 -0.98
CA THR A 34 -6.26 -4.20 0.42
C THR A 34 -4.92 -4.40 1.11
N ILE A 35 -4.91 -4.41 2.44
CA ILE A 35 -3.70 -4.69 3.23
C ILE A 35 -3.08 -6.04 2.84
N GLU A 36 -3.90 -7.07 2.67
CA GLU A 36 -3.42 -8.40 2.30
C GLU A 36 -2.76 -8.42 0.92
N GLN A 37 -3.39 -7.78 -0.08
CA GLN A 37 -2.84 -7.68 -1.43
C GLN A 37 -1.50 -6.94 -1.42
N LEU A 38 -1.42 -5.82 -0.70
CA LEU A 38 -0.22 -5.02 -0.58
C LEU A 38 0.95 -5.83 -0.01
N PHE A 39 0.74 -6.51 1.12
CA PHE A 39 1.78 -7.37 1.70
C PHE A 39 2.14 -8.56 0.81
N LYS A 40 1.15 -9.20 0.17
CA LYS A 40 1.36 -10.36 -0.72
C LYS A 40 2.18 -10.01 -1.96
N GLU A 41 1.91 -8.87 -2.56
CA GLU A 41 2.58 -8.40 -3.78
C GLU A 41 4.01 -7.97 -3.46
N PHE A 42 4.16 -6.99 -2.59
CA PHE A 42 5.46 -6.36 -2.36
C PHE A 42 6.43 -7.18 -1.49
N SER A 43 5.94 -8.13 -0.70
CA SER A 43 6.84 -9.03 0.04
C SER A 43 7.71 -9.93 -0.85
N LYS A 44 7.43 -10.01 -2.14
CA LYS A 44 8.16 -10.87 -3.10
C LYS A 44 9.19 -10.11 -3.93
N GLU A 45 9.22 -8.78 -3.80
CA GLU A 45 10.14 -7.94 -4.56
C GLU A 45 11.60 -8.26 -4.24
N LYS A 46 12.49 -8.01 -5.22
CA LYS A 46 13.93 -8.18 -5.04
C LYS A 46 14.48 -7.09 -4.11
N ASN A 47 15.51 -7.42 -3.36
CA ASN A 47 16.22 -6.52 -2.43
C ASN A 47 15.33 -5.97 -1.29
N VAL A 48 14.21 -6.61 -1.02
CA VAL A 48 13.40 -6.31 0.17
C VAL A 48 14.07 -6.89 1.40
N THR A 49 14.35 -6.05 2.39
CA THR A 49 14.74 -6.50 3.71
C THR A 49 13.52 -7.01 4.46
N ARG A 50 13.57 -8.25 4.96
CA ARG A 50 12.43 -8.92 5.63
C ARG A 50 12.83 -9.37 7.01
N VAL A 51 12.06 -8.95 8.01
CA VAL A 51 12.16 -9.44 9.37
C VAL A 51 10.82 -10.02 9.78
N LYS A 52 10.80 -11.27 10.22
CA LYS A 52 9.60 -11.92 10.75
C LYS A 52 9.93 -12.50 12.11
N LEU A 53 9.22 -12.02 13.13
CA LEU A 53 9.30 -12.50 14.51
C LEU A 53 7.94 -13.08 14.89
N GLY A 54 7.91 -14.26 15.43
CA GLY A 54 6.65 -14.88 15.85
C GLY A 54 6.87 -16.06 16.79
N GLY A 55 5.78 -16.58 17.38
CA GLY A 55 5.81 -17.76 18.25
C GLY A 55 6.82 -17.66 19.37
N PHE A 56 7.80 -18.56 19.36
CA PHE A 56 8.81 -18.67 20.42
C PHE A 56 9.66 -17.40 20.60
N ALA A 57 10.03 -16.71 19.52
CA ALA A 57 10.82 -15.47 19.61
C ALA A 57 10.08 -14.36 20.35
N MET A 58 8.76 -14.30 20.23
CA MET A 58 7.92 -13.29 20.91
C MET A 58 7.67 -13.62 22.39
N SER A 59 7.83 -14.88 22.80
CA SER A 59 7.64 -15.28 24.21
C SER A 59 8.72 -14.77 25.15
N PHE A 60 9.89 -14.38 24.60
CA PHE A 60 10.97 -13.77 25.36
C PHE A 60 10.89 -12.24 25.44
N ALA A 61 10.08 -11.63 24.59
CA ALA A 61 9.83 -10.20 24.65
C ALA A 61 8.61 -9.98 25.55
N ASP A 62 8.70 -9.13 26.57
CA ASP A 62 7.54 -8.71 27.40
C ASP A 62 6.58 -7.83 26.57
N THR A 63 6.03 -8.43 25.52
CA THR A 63 5.20 -7.77 24.52
C THR A 63 3.72 -8.07 24.82
N LYS A 64 3.09 -7.27 25.63
CA LYS A 64 1.70 -7.39 26.07
C LYS A 64 0.72 -7.76 24.95
N GLY A 65 0.53 -9.07 24.74
CA GLY A 65 -0.42 -9.63 23.79
C GLY A 65 0.05 -9.69 22.33
N VAL A 66 1.27 -9.28 22.00
CA VAL A 66 1.84 -9.42 20.64
C VAL A 66 2.26 -10.86 20.40
N SER A 67 1.83 -11.44 19.28
CA SER A 67 2.15 -12.81 18.87
C SER A 67 3.05 -12.90 17.65
N GLY A 68 3.23 -11.80 16.91
CA GLY A 68 4.09 -11.77 15.75
C GLY A 68 4.30 -10.35 15.20
N VAL A 69 5.46 -10.15 14.59
CA VAL A 69 5.83 -8.92 13.90
C VAL A 69 6.43 -9.28 12.55
N GLU A 70 5.97 -8.62 11.51
CA GLU A 70 6.52 -8.71 10.15
C GLU A 70 6.92 -7.30 9.71
N VAL A 71 8.16 -7.14 9.28
CA VAL A 71 8.70 -5.87 8.76
C VAL A 71 9.26 -6.12 7.37
N TYR A 72 8.91 -5.26 6.44
CA TYR A 72 9.45 -5.21 5.09
C TYR A 72 9.96 -3.80 4.83
N SER A 73 11.27 -3.63 4.64
CA SER A 73 11.90 -2.38 4.22
C SER A 73 12.28 -2.45 2.76
N PHE A 74 12.10 -1.34 2.03
CA PHE A 74 12.32 -1.22 0.59
C PHE A 74 13.40 -0.19 0.24
N ASP A 75 14.19 0.21 1.22
CA ASP A 75 15.31 1.16 1.09
C ASP A 75 16.31 0.75 -0.01
N GLU A 76 16.65 -0.55 -0.09
CA GLU A 76 17.55 -1.13 -1.09
C GLU A 76 16.87 -1.50 -2.42
N CYS A 77 15.57 -1.23 -2.57
CA CYS A 77 14.84 -1.55 -3.78
C CYS A 77 15.04 -0.48 -4.87
N ALA A 78 14.84 -0.88 -6.13
CA ALA A 78 14.87 0.04 -7.25
C ALA A 78 13.73 1.07 -7.18
N ASP A 79 13.96 2.26 -7.74
CA ASP A 79 13.01 3.38 -7.68
C ASP A 79 11.61 3.05 -8.22
N ASN A 80 11.52 2.20 -9.25
CA ASN A 80 10.24 1.77 -9.77
C ASN A 80 9.44 0.95 -8.75
N VAL A 81 10.08 0.13 -7.92
CA VAL A 81 9.44 -0.64 -6.84
C VAL A 81 8.97 0.32 -5.74
N LYS A 82 9.83 1.28 -5.33
CA LYS A 82 9.48 2.31 -4.34
C LYS A 82 8.29 3.14 -4.82
N ASN A 83 8.26 3.56 -6.07
CA ASN A 83 7.15 4.31 -6.66
C ASN A 83 5.85 3.50 -6.70
N ASN A 84 5.92 2.21 -7.05
CA ASN A 84 4.76 1.32 -7.06
C ASN A 84 4.17 1.15 -5.66
N ILE A 85 5.01 0.94 -4.65
CA ILE A 85 4.58 0.86 -3.25
C ILE A 85 3.95 2.16 -2.77
N ASN A 86 4.54 3.31 -3.09
CA ASN A 86 4.01 4.61 -2.74
C ASN A 86 2.61 4.83 -3.34
N THR A 87 2.42 4.41 -4.59
CA THR A 87 1.13 4.44 -5.27
C THR A 87 0.13 3.49 -4.63
N ALA A 88 0.55 2.28 -4.28
CA ALA A 88 -0.31 1.30 -3.63
C ALA A 88 -0.75 1.75 -2.23
N ILE A 89 0.14 2.35 -1.43
CA ILE A 89 -0.20 2.93 -0.11
C ILE A 89 -1.17 4.11 -0.27
N LYS A 90 -1.02 4.93 -1.32
CA LYS A 90 -1.95 6.02 -1.62
C LYS A 90 -3.35 5.48 -1.91
N ASN A 91 -3.44 4.44 -2.72
CA ASN A 91 -4.69 3.86 -3.22
C ASN A 91 -5.24 2.74 -2.33
N LEU A 92 -4.72 2.63 -1.10
CA LEU A 92 -5.19 1.65 -0.13
C LEU A 92 -6.63 1.95 0.28
N ASP A 93 -7.49 0.94 0.14
CA ASP A 93 -8.90 0.97 0.55
C ASP A 93 -9.28 -0.41 1.10
N ASP A 94 -9.24 -0.54 2.41
CA ASP A 94 -9.55 -1.80 3.12
C ASP A 94 -10.49 -1.51 4.30
N SER A 95 -11.77 -1.78 4.11
CA SER A 95 -12.82 -1.54 5.10
C SER A 95 -12.75 -2.45 6.33
N SER A 96 -11.87 -3.46 6.33
CA SER A 96 -11.66 -4.34 7.48
C SER A 96 -10.71 -3.76 8.53
N TYR A 97 -10.14 -2.58 8.27
CA TYR A 97 -9.27 -1.85 9.18
C TYR A 97 -9.78 -0.44 9.44
N ASP A 98 -9.63 0.00 10.69
CA ASP A 98 -9.82 1.39 11.08
C ASP A 98 -8.49 2.16 11.00
N THR A 99 -8.53 3.39 10.45
CA THR A 99 -7.34 4.24 10.38
C THR A 99 -7.19 5.03 11.67
N LEU A 100 -6.09 4.82 12.39
CA LEU A 100 -5.74 5.59 13.60
C LEU A 100 -4.96 6.84 13.27
N VAL A 101 -4.00 6.76 12.34
CA VAL A 101 -3.14 7.87 11.93
C VAL A 101 -3.04 7.88 10.41
N SER A 102 -3.10 9.06 9.83
CA SER A 102 -2.80 9.29 8.43
C SER A 102 -2.15 10.66 8.29
N THR A 103 -0.86 10.67 7.98
CA THR A 103 -0.08 11.88 7.73
C THR A 103 0.45 11.91 6.30
N ASN A 104 0.68 13.10 5.78
CA ASN A 104 1.32 13.31 4.48
C ASN A 104 2.08 14.63 4.53
N GLU A 105 3.35 14.58 4.90
CA GLU A 105 4.20 15.75 5.08
C GLU A 105 5.45 15.63 4.22
N LYS A 106 5.78 16.69 3.46
CA LYS A 106 7.00 16.80 2.65
C LYS A 106 7.29 15.60 1.74
N GLY A 107 6.24 14.94 1.23
CA GLY A 107 6.39 13.75 0.37
C GLY A 107 6.42 12.43 1.13
N GLU A 108 6.57 12.45 2.44
CA GLU A 108 6.46 11.27 3.29
C GLU A 108 5.01 11.05 3.73
N ARG A 109 4.60 9.81 3.70
CA ARG A 109 3.26 9.40 4.11
C ARG A 109 3.34 8.30 5.15
N THR A 110 2.59 8.46 6.23
CA THR A 110 2.44 7.41 7.24
C THR A 110 0.96 7.10 7.42
N LYS A 111 0.61 5.83 7.38
CA LYS A 111 -0.71 5.33 7.78
C LYS A 111 -0.55 4.29 8.87
N VAL A 112 -1.31 4.43 9.94
CA VAL A 112 -1.44 3.43 11.00
C VAL A 112 -2.88 2.94 11.00
N LEU A 113 -3.05 1.66 10.76
CA LEU A 113 -4.36 1.01 10.68
C LEU A 113 -4.44 -0.11 11.72
N VAL A 114 -5.64 -0.35 12.23
CA VAL A 114 -5.90 -1.42 13.19
C VAL A 114 -7.08 -2.26 12.77
N LYS A 115 -6.98 -3.55 13.04
CA LYS A 115 -8.10 -4.48 12.94
C LYS A 115 -8.53 -4.90 14.33
N ILE A 116 -9.78 -4.59 14.71
CA ILE A 116 -10.34 -4.86 16.02
C ILE A 116 -11.35 -6.00 15.91
N GLU A 117 -11.22 -6.98 16.79
CA GLU A 117 -12.17 -8.07 16.94
C GLU A 117 -12.42 -8.34 18.43
N LYS A 118 -13.69 -8.34 18.85
CA LYS A 118 -14.08 -8.66 20.23
C LYS A 118 -13.28 -7.89 21.30
N ASP A 119 -13.22 -6.56 21.17
CA ASP A 119 -12.53 -5.64 22.08
C ASP A 119 -11.00 -5.77 22.13
N PHE A 120 -10.40 -6.52 21.22
CA PHE A 120 -8.95 -6.63 21.09
C PHE A 120 -8.48 -6.20 19.72
N ILE A 121 -7.32 -5.56 19.68
CA ILE A 121 -6.60 -5.30 18.45
C ILE A 121 -5.92 -6.60 18.03
N LYS A 122 -6.31 -7.11 16.87
CA LYS A 122 -5.75 -8.31 16.25
C LYS A 122 -4.56 -8.05 15.39
N GLU A 123 -4.61 -6.93 14.68
CA GLU A 123 -3.53 -6.49 13.81
C GLU A 123 -3.35 -4.99 13.92
N ILE A 124 -2.10 -4.55 13.95
CA ILE A 124 -1.68 -3.17 13.73
C ILE A 124 -0.84 -3.18 12.46
N VAL A 125 -1.15 -2.29 11.53
CA VAL A 125 -0.41 -2.13 10.29
C VAL A 125 0.12 -0.71 10.22
N VAL A 126 1.43 -0.58 10.05
CA VAL A 126 2.09 0.71 9.80
C VAL A 126 2.65 0.69 8.39
N LEU A 127 2.28 1.68 7.61
CA LEU A 127 2.70 1.85 6.23
C LEU A 127 3.40 3.20 6.13
N THR A 128 4.64 3.20 5.72
CA THR A 128 5.39 4.42 5.40
C THR A 128 5.65 4.48 3.90
N GLY A 129 5.41 5.64 3.32
CA GLY A 129 5.75 5.96 1.94
C GLY A 129 6.74 7.13 1.91
N GLY A 130 7.40 7.32 0.80
CA GLY A 130 8.45 8.31 0.61
C GLY A 130 9.68 7.69 -0.05
N ASP A 131 10.85 8.17 0.29
CA ASP A 131 12.12 7.68 -0.27
C ASP A 131 12.48 6.28 0.25
N ASP A 132 12.11 5.97 1.50
CA ASP A 132 12.36 4.70 2.17
C ASP A 132 11.05 4.03 2.63
N PRO A 133 10.27 3.47 1.70
CA PRO A 133 9.00 2.86 2.04
C PRO A 133 9.16 1.64 2.95
N ALA A 134 8.22 1.44 3.86
CA ALA A 134 8.18 0.24 4.70
C ALA A 134 6.74 -0.21 4.97
N LEU A 135 6.58 -1.52 5.15
CA LEU A 135 5.35 -2.17 5.57
C LEU A 135 5.61 -2.93 6.86
N ILE A 136 4.86 -2.63 7.91
CA ILE A 136 4.99 -3.30 9.20
C ILE A 136 3.61 -3.87 9.57
N LYS A 137 3.59 -5.13 9.99
CA LYS A 137 2.38 -5.78 10.49
C LYS A 137 2.68 -6.42 11.85
N ILE A 138 1.91 -6.04 12.85
CA ILE A 138 1.97 -6.57 14.21
C ILE A 138 0.67 -7.34 14.44
N LYS A 139 0.81 -8.59 14.84
CA LYS A 139 -0.32 -9.49 15.13
C LYS A 139 -0.38 -9.80 16.62
N GLY A 140 -1.59 -9.99 17.15
CA GLY A 140 -1.72 -10.36 18.54
C GLY A 140 -3.13 -10.33 19.08
N LYS A 141 -3.20 -10.30 20.39
CA LYS A 141 -4.41 -10.02 21.17
C LYS A 141 -4.09 -8.86 22.11
N ILE A 142 -3.99 -7.69 21.53
CA ILE A 142 -3.49 -6.48 22.18
C ILE A 142 -4.66 -5.69 22.72
N LYS A 143 -4.58 -5.23 23.95
CA LYS A 143 -5.62 -4.37 24.53
C LYS A 143 -5.45 -2.95 24.00
N PRO A 144 -6.54 -2.24 23.64
CA PRO A 144 -6.47 -0.86 23.16
C PRO A 144 -5.76 0.10 24.13
N GLU A 145 -5.90 -0.13 25.43
CA GLU A 145 -5.24 0.66 26.48
C GLU A 145 -3.71 0.54 26.47
N ASP A 146 -3.16 -0.60 26.03
CA ASP A 146 -1.71 -0.80 25.94
C ASP A 146 -1.11 -0.04 24.75
N VAL A 147 -1.87 0.18 23.68
CA VAL A 147 -1.43 0.99 22.52
C VAL A 147 -1.41 2.47 22.85
N LYS A 148 -2.41 2.97 23.60
CA LYS A 148 -2.46 4.38 24.02
C LYS A 148 -1.22 4.79 24.81
N LYS A 149 -0.74 3.97 25.71
CA LYS A 149 0.46 4.22 26.52
C LYS A 149 1.72 4.40 25.67
N VAL A 150 1.82 3.70 24.56
CA VAL A 150 2.99 3.83 23.65
C VAL A 150 2.96 5.17 22.91
N VAL A 151 1.78 5.65 22.55
CA VAL A 151 1.61 6.94 21.85
C VAL A 151 1.87 8.12 22.81
N GLU A 152 1.42 8.03 24.05
CA GLU A 152 1.62 9.09 25.07
C GLU A 152 3.08 9.23 25.53
N TYR A 153 3.89 8.15 25.43
CA TYR A 153 5.31 8.18 25.84
C TYR A 153 6.22 8.89 24.82
N ASN A 154 5.73 9.20 23.61
CA ASN A 154 6.49 9.80 22.51
C ASN A 154 6.05 11.25 22.20
N GLN A 155 5.29 11.89 23.10
CA GLN A 155 4.99 13.31 23.04
C GLN A 155 5.75 14.05 24.15
#